data_51c971ce794cc370aa2379af7e8d4835
#
_entry.id   51c971ce794cc370aa2379af7e8d4835
#
_cell.length_a   1.000
_cell.length_b   1.000
_cell.length_c   1.000
_cell.angle_alpha   90.00
_cell.angle_beta   90.00
_cell.angle_gamma   90.00
#
_symmetry.space_group_name_H-M   'P 1'
#
loop_
_entity.id
_entity.type
_entity.pdbx_description
1 polymer ?
#
loop_
_entity_poly.entity_id
_entity_poly.type
_entity_poly.pdbx_seq_one_letter_code
_entity_poly.pdbx_strand_id
1 'polypeptide(L)'
;MLIIGMIAAFLAAALHVFIFYIESFAWTTRALSVFGMDRESAEATKEMAFNQGFYNLFLAIETFVGLAFYYLTLPSVGLALLLFGVGSMLAAALLLFVTSPDKRSAAIKQGLLPLLAVVTLTAGALF
;
A
#
# COMPACT_ATOMS: atom_id res chain seq x y z
N MET A 1 -18.89 -8.80 -4.88
CA MET A 1 -17.55 -8.34 -5.33
C MET A 1 -17.15 -7.03 -4.65
N LEU A 2 -18.00 -5.98 -4.67
CA LEU A 2 -17.67 -4.68 -4.05
C LEU A 2 -17.29 -4.78 -2.55
N ILE A 3 -18.05 -5.51 -1.76
CA ILE A 3 -17.76 -5.68 -0.31
C ILE A 3 -16.37 -6.29 -0.08
N ILE A 4 -16.02 -7.32 -0.85
CA ILE A 4 -14.69 -7.94 -0.76
C ILE A 4 -13.61 -6.91 -1.12
N GLY A 5 -13.84 -6.13 -2.17
CA GLY A 5 -12.93 -5.07 -2.60
C GLY A 5 -12.76 -3.97 -1.55
N MET A 6 -13.82 -3.56 -0.88
CA MET A 6 -13.78 -2.56 0.20
C MET A 6 -12.98 -3.07 1.40
N ILE A 7 -13.20 -4.34 1.80
CA ILE A 7 -12.44 -4.96 2.89
C ILE A 7 -10.96 -5.07 2.49
N ALA A 8 -10.66 -5.54 1.29
CA ALA A 8 -9.29 -5.65 0.81
C ALA A 8 -8.59 -4.28 0.73
N ALA A 9 -9.30 -3.24 0.28
CA ALA A 9 -8.78 -1.87 0.24
C ALA A 9 -8.50 -1.33 1.65
N PHE A 10 -9.41 -1.56 2.60
CA PHE A 10 -9.18 -1.18 4.00
C PHE A 10 -7.94 -1.85 4.58
N LEU A 11 -7.80 -3.16 4.38
CA LEU A 11 -6.65 -3.92 4.86
C LEU A 11 -5.35 -3.51 4.15
N ALA A 12 -5.40 -3.21 2.85
CA ALA A 12 -4.26 -2.67 2.11
C ALA A 12 -3.82 -1.31 2.68
N ALA A 13 -4.76 -0.41 2.96
CA ALA A 13 -4.47 0.88 3.58
C ALA A 13 -3.86 0.72 4.98
N ALA A 14 -4.42 -0.18 5.81
CA ALA A 14 -3.88 -0.47 7.14
C ALA A 14 -2.45 -1.03 7.05
N LEU A 15 -2.17 -1.92 6.10
CA LEU A 15 -0.82 -2.43 5.84
C LEU A 15 0.13 -1.29 5.44
N HIS A 16 -0.30 -0.35 4.61
CA HIS A 16 0.52 0.79 4.19
C HIS A 16 0.77 1.79 5.32
N VAL A 17 -0.13 1.92 6.29
CA VAL A 17 0.16 2.64 7.55
C VAL A 17 1.27 1.93 8.34
N PHE A 18 1.25 0.61 8.41
CA PHE A 18 2.32 -0.16 9.03
C PHE A 18 3.65 -0.01 8.29
N ILE A 19 3.65 -0.04 6.96
CA ILE A 19 4.84 0.20 6.14
C ILE A 19 5.38 1.62 6.39
N PHE A 20 4.52 2.63 6.46
CA PHE A 20 4.89 3.98 6.86
C PHE A 20 5.64 4.01 8.19
N TYR A 21 5.11 3.34 9.22
CA TYR A 21 5.78 3.26 10.51
C TYR A 21 7.17 2.61 10.41
N ILE A 22 7.27 1.48 9.71
CA ILE A 22 8.53 0.76 9.52
C ILE A 22 9.56 1.61 8.76
N GLU A 23 9.17 2.23 7.67
CA GLU A 23 10.08 3.00 6.81
C GLU A 23 10.48 4.34 7.43
N SER A 24 9.55 5.04 8.07
CA SER A 24 9.82 6.38 8.60
C SER A 24 10.39 6.38 10.02
N PHE A 25 10.06 5.40 10.86
CA PHE A 25 10.42 5.43 12.28
C PHE A 25 11.16 4.18 12.79
N ALA A 26 11.17 3.09 12.05
CA ALA A 26 11.78 1.84 12.49
C ALA A 26 12.73 1.22 11.43
N TRP A 27 13.25 2.04 10.52
CA TRP A 27 14.06 1.58 9.38
C TRP A 27 15.36 0.91 9.82
N THR A 28 16.02 1.44 10.84
CA THR A 28 17.28 0.91 11.37
C THR A 28 17.09 -0.10 12.51
N THR A 29 15.87 -0.49 12.82
CA THR A 29 15.52 -1.43 13.89
C THR A 29 14.64 -2.57 13.35
N ARG A 30 13.31 -2.47 13.44
CA ARG A 30 12.37 -3.52 13.01
C ARG A 30 12.43 -3.83 11.52
N ALA A 31 12.71 -2.83 10.69
CA ALA A 31 12.82 -3.02 9.24
C ALA A 31 13.94 -3.99 8.85
N LEU A 32 15.00 -4.13 9.65
CA LEU A 32 16.10 -5.05 9.38
C LEU A 32 15.60 -6.48 9.20
N SER A 33 14.72 -6.96 10.10
CA SER A 33 14.14 -8.29 10.01
C SER A 33 13.02 -8.39 8.99
N VAL A 34 12.20 -7.35 8.83
CA VAL A 34 11.07 -7.32 7.89
C VAL A 34 11.54 -7.37 6.44
N PHE A 35 12.59 -6.62 6.09
CA PHE A 35 13.12 -6.54 4.72
C PHE A 35 14.40 -7.34 4.50
N GLY A 36 14.93 -7.99 5.52
CA GLY A 36 16.14 -8.82 5.41
C GLY A 36 17.39 -8.04 5.03
N MET A 37 17.56 -6.81 5.55
CA MET A 37 18.72 -5.97 5.28
C MET A 37 19.63 -5.84 6.50
N ASP A 38 20.91 -5.52 6.26
CA ASP A 38 21.86 -5.21 7.32
C ASP A 38 21.74 -3.75 7.80
N ARG A 39 22.30 -3.48 8.97
CA ARG A 39 22.21 -2.16 9.61
C ARG A 39 22.96 -1.07 8.82
N GLU A 40 24.06 -1.40 8.20
CA GLU A 40 24.86 -0.44 7.42
C GLU A 40 24.06 0.07 6.22
N SER A 41 23.43 -0.85 5.45
CA SER A 41 22.55 -0.50 4.33
C SER A 41 21.34 0.32 4.80
N ALA A 42 20.76 -0.01 5.95
CA ALA A 42 19.64 0.72 6.52
C ALA A 42 20.02 2.16 6.91
N GLU A 43 21.16 2.35 7.57
CA GLU A 43 21.66 3.71 7.92
C GLU A 43 21.93 4.54 6.66
N ALA A 44 22.50 3.93 5.61
CA ALA A 44 22.80 4.62 4.36
C ALA A 44 21.54 5.08 3.59
N THR A 45 20.40 4.40 3.79
CA THR A 45 19.14 4.68 3.08
C THR A 45 18.05 5.27 3.96
N LYS A 46 18.36 5.60 5.20
CA LYS A 46 17.39 6.06 6.22
C LYS A 46 16.59 7.29 5.80
N GLU A 47 17.26 8.29 5.22
CA GLU A 47 16.59 9.51 4.78
C GLU A 47 15.59 9.25 3.65
N MET A 48 15.98 8.43 2.68
CA MET A 48 15.09 8.02 1.58
C MET A 48 13.90 7.20 2.11
N ALA A 49 14.16 6.27 3.02
CA ALA A 49 13.11 5.45 3.63
C ALA A 49 12.10 6.30 4.43
N PHE A 50 12.58 7.33 5.14
CA PHE A 50 11.71 8.26 5.86
C PHE A 50 10.70 8.93 4.90
N ASN A 51 11.18 9.47 3.79
CA ASN A 51 10.32 10.10 2.80
C ASN A 51 9.35 9.09 2.15
N GLN A 52 9.86 7.91 1.80
CA GLN A 52 9.05 6.86 1.17
C GLN A 52 7.94 6.36 2.10
N GLY A 53 8.19 6.28 3.39
CA GLY A 53 7.17 5.95 4.38
C GLY A 53 6.00 6.93 4.36
N PHE A 54 6.26 8.21 4.24
CA PHE A 54 5.20 9.23 4.10
C PHE A 54 4.39 9.08 2.82
N TYR A 55 5.00 8.71 1.68
CA TYR A 55 4.23 8.37 0.47
C TYR A 55 3.28 7.19 0.70
N ASN A 56 3.71 6.17 1.44
CA ASN A 56 2.85 5.07 1.84
C ASN A 56 1.69 5.52 2.73
N LEU A 57 1.94 6.44 3.65
CA LEU A 57 0.89 7.06 4.46
C LEU A 57 -0.12 7.82 3.60
N PHE A 58 0.32 8.59 2.62
CA PHE A 58 -0.58 9.35 1.74
C PHE A 58 -1.48 8.42 0.91
N LEU A 59 -0.95 7.32 0.41
CA LEU A 59 -1.76 6.30 -0.28
C LEU A 59 -2.81 5.67 0.65
N ALA A 60 -2.43 5.41 1.89
CA ALA A 60 -3.36 4.89 2.90
C ALA A 60 -4.47 5.91 3.21
N ILE A 61 -4.13 7.18 3.41
CA ILE A 61 -5.09 8.26 3.66
C ILE A 61 -6.05 8.40 2.47
N GLU A 62 -5.54 8.43 1.23
CA GLU A 62 -6.36 8.50 0.03
C GLU A 62 -7.37 7.35 -0.02
N THR A 63 -6.93 6.13 0.26
CA THR A 63 -7.79 4.95 0.29
C THR A 63 -8.86 5.05 1.38
N PHE A 64 -8.51 5.48 2.60
CA PHE A 64 -9.48 5.69 3.68
C PHE A 64 -10.49 6.81 3.35
N VAL A 65 -10.02 7.90 2.74
CA VAL A 65 -10.89 8.97 2.25
C VAL A 65 -11.84 8.43 1.18
N GLY A 66 -11.34 7.59 0.26
CA GLY A 66 -12.17 6.92 -0.74
C GLY A 66 -13.28 6.07 -0.13
N LEU A 67 -12.96 5.28 0.92
CA LEU A 67 -13.97 4.51 1.67
C LEU A 67 -15.02 5.43 2.30
N ALA A 68 -14.58 6.52 2.94
CA ALA A 68 -15.48 7.49 3.57
C ALA A 68 -16.42 8.15 2.54
N PHE A 69 -15.89 8.60 1.41
CA PHE A 69 -16.70 9.18 0.32
C PHE A 69 -17.70 8.18 -0.25
N TYR A 70 -17.28 6.93 -0.42
CA TYR A 70 -18.18 5.89 -0.95
C TYR A 70 -19.40 5.67 -0.08
N TYR A 71 -19.23 5.60 1.25
CA TYR A 71 -20.32 5.28 2.18
C TYR A 71 -21.10 6.49 2.68
N LEU A 72 -20.49 7.68 2.74
CA LEU A 72 -21.07 8.83 3.43
C LEU A 72 -21.59 9.93 2.49
N THR A 73 -21.06 10.05 1.26
CA THR A 73 -21.35 11.21 0.40
C THR A 73 -21.54 10.84 -1.08
N LEU A 74 -20.46 10.66 -1.82
CA LEU A 74 -20.43 10.50 -3.27
C LEU A 74 -19.78 9.16 -3.66
N PRO A 75 -20.57 8.07 -3.84
CA PRO A 75 -20.04 6.75 -4.13
C PRO A 75 -19.11 6.69 -5.35
N SER A 76 -19.39 7.43 -6.43
CA SER A 76 -18.55 7.46 -7.62
C SER A 76 -17.19 8.09 -7.36
N VAL A 77 -17.13 9.17 -6.58
CA VAL A 77 -15.88 9.80 -6.17
C VAL A 77 -15.11 8.87 -5.24
N GLY A 78 -15.80 8.26 -4.28
CA GLY A 78 -15.22 7.28 -3.37
C GLY A 78 -14.58 6.10 -4.10
N LEU A 79 -15.29 5.53 -5.08
CA LEU A 79 -14.76 4.43 -5.89
C LEU A 79 -13.54 4.84 -6.72
N ALA A 80 -13.56 6.04 -7.29
CA ALA A 80 -12.41 6.56 -8.06
C ALA A 80 -11.16 6.73 -7.17
N LEU A 81 -11.31 7.30 -5.97
CA LEU A 81 -10.22 7.43 -5.00
C LEU A 81 -9.71 6.07 -4.53
N LEU A 82 -10.61 5.13 -4.25
CA LEU A 82 -10.24 3.76 -3.88
C LEU A 82 -9.40 3.09 -4.97
N LEU A 83 -9.90 3.09 -6.21
CA LEU A 83 -9.19 2.47 -7.34
C LEU A 83 -7.85 3.13 -7.63
N PHE A 84 -7.76 4.45 -7.49
CA PHE A 84 -6.51 5.17 -7.65
C PHE A 84 -5.52 4.86 -6.52
N GLY A 85 -5.96 4.87 -5.27
CA GLY A 85 -5.13 4.54 -4.11
C GLY A 85 -4.59 3.11 -4.16
N VAL A 86 -5.48 2.11 -4.23
CA VAL A 86 -5.04 0.70 -4.28
C VAL A 86 -4.33 0.36 -5.59
N GLY A 87 -4.68 1.02 -6.70
CA GLY A 87 -3.99 0.88 -7.97
C GLY A 87 -2.55 1.38 -7.91
N SER A 88 -2.32 2.52 -7.25
CA SER A 88 -0.98 3.06 -7.00
C SER A 88 -0.16 2.15 -6.09
N MET A 89 -0.77 1.58 -5.04
CA MET A 89 -0.12 0.58 -4.18
C MET A 89 0.31 -0.66 -4.97
N LEU A 90 -0.57 -1.16 -5.84
CA LEU A 90 -0.28 -2.30 -6.71
C LEU A 90 0.84 -1.99 -7.70
N ALA A 91 0.79 -0.83 -8.35
CA ALA A 91 1.82 -0.39 -9.30
C ALA A 91 3.19 -0.28 -8.63
N ALA A 92 3.25 0.28 -7.42
CA ALA A 92 4.48 0.35 -6.64
C ALA A 92 5.03 -1.04 -6.28
N ALA A 93 4.15 -1.98 -5.88
CA ALA A 93 4.54 -3.34 -5.58
C ALA A 93 5.06 -4.09 -6.82
N LEU A 94 4.42 -3.91 -7.97
CA LEU A 94 4.87 -4.49 -9.24
C LEU A 94 6.23 -3.92 -9.67
N LEU A 95 6.42 -2.62 -9.53
CA LEU A 95 7.70 -1.98 -9.82
C LEU A 95 8.80 -2.54 -8.93
N LEU A 96 8.57 -2.64 -7.63
CA LEU A 96 9.52 -3.23 -6.69
C LEU A 96 9.84 -4.68 -7.05
N PHE A 97 8.85 -5.47 -7.40
CA PHE A 97 9.02 -6.88 -7.80
C PHE A 97 9.92 -7.02 -9.03
N VAL A 98 9.75 -6.15 -10.01
CA VAL A 98 10.52 -6.21 -11.28
C VAL A 98 11.93 -5.66 -11.10
N THR A 99 12.10 -4.57 -10.35
CA THR A 99 13.38 -3.85 -10.26
C THR A 99 14.30 -4.34 -9.15
N SER A 100 13.77 -5.03 -8.13
CA SER A 100 14.53 -5.46 -6.95
C SER A 100 14.29 -6.93 -6.64
N PRO A 101 15.02 -7.85 -7.31
CA PRO A 101 14.85 -9.31 -7.13
C PRO A 101 15.00 -9.78 -5.68
N ASP A 102 15.87 -9.15 -4.91
CA ASP A 102 16.12 -9.42 -3.49
C ASP A 102 14.94 -9.01 -2.58
N LYS A 103 14.02 -8.17 -3.07
CA LYS A 103 12.85 -7.66 -2.33
C LYS A 103 11.51 -8.20 -2.84
N ARG A 104 11.52 -9.24 -3.66
CA ARG A 104 10.27 -9.82 -4.22
C ARG A 104 9.32 -10.34 -3.16
N SER A 105 9.83 -10.91 -2.07
CA SER A 105 8.98 -11.33 -0.95
C SER A 105 8.22 -10.14 -0.33
N ALA A 106 8.88 -9.02 -0.11
CA ALA A 106 8.24 -7.80 0.38
C ALA A 106 7.23 -7.25 -0.63
N ALA A 107 7.58 -7.24 -1.92
CA ALA A 107 6.69 -6.80 -3.00
C ALA A 107 5.39 -7.63 -3.06
N ILE A 108 5.48 -8.95 -2.93
CA ILE A 108 4.30 -9.83 -2.89
C ILE A 108 3.45 -9.53 -1.66
N LYS A 109 4.06 -9.42 -0.47
CA LYS A 109 3.33 -9.15 0.77
C LYS A 109 2.54 -7.84 0.71
N GLN A 110 3.11 -6.78 0.16
CA GLN A 110 2.43 -5.49 0.06
C GLN A 110 1.48 -5.39 -1.13
N GLY A 111 1.66 -6.19 -2.19
CA GLY A 111 0.88 -6.13 -3.42
C GLY A 111 -0.36 -7.01 -3.46
N LEU A 112 -0.45 -8.08 -2.65
CA LEU A 112 -1.56 -9.03 -2.70
C LEU A 112 -2.91 -8.40 -2.35
N LEU A 113 -3.00 -7.63 -1.28
CA LEU A 113 -4.24 -6.97 -0.88
C LEU A 113 -4.66 -5.88 -1.89
N PRO A 114 -3.77 -5.00 -2.38
CA PRO A 114 -4.10 -4.08 -3.47
C PRO A 114 -4.56 -4.79 -4.74
N LEU A 115 -3.93 -5.91 -5.12
CA LEU A 115 -4.36 -6.68 -6.29
C LEU A 115 -5.78 -7.20 -6.12
N LEU A 116 -6.09 -7.82 -4.98
CA LEU A 116 -7.43 -8.30 -4.66
C LEU A 116 -8.45 -7.16 -4.68
N ALA A 117 -8.10 -6.00 -4.10
CA ALA A 117 -8.95 -4.82 -4.09
C ALA A 117 -9.22 -4.31 -5.52
N VAL A 118 -8.19 -4.12 -6.34
CA VAL A 118 -8.35 -3.65 -7.74
C VAL A 118 -9.26 -4.58 -8.52
N VAL A 119 -9.01 -5.89 -8.48
CA VAL A 119 -9.80 -6.88 -9.25
C VAL A 119 -11.25 -6.88 -8.79
N THR A 120 -11.51 -6.94 -7.49
CA THR A 120 -12.87 -7.07 -6.97
C THR A 120 -13.67 -5.78 -7.00
N LEU A 121 -13.04 -4.61 -6.83
CA LEU A 121 -13.69 -3.31 -7.00
C LEU A 121 -14.05 -3.07 -8.47
N THR A 122 -13.12 -3.35 -9.40
CA THR A 122 -13.37 -3.19 -10.83
C THR A 122 -14.49 -4.13 -11.30
N ALA A 123 -14.42 -5.41 -10.93
CA ALA A 123 -15.46 -6.36 -11.27
C ALA A 123 -16.83 -5.95 -10.68
N GLY A 124 -16.85 -5.50 -9.42
CA GLY A 124 -18.09 -5.07 -8.78
C GLY A 124 -18.65 -3.74 -9.28
N ALA A 125 -17.84 -2.92 -9.95
CA ALA A 125 -18.26 -1.68 -10.58
C ALA A 125 -18.82 -1.89 -12.01
N LEU A 126 -18.38 -2.96 -12.69
CA LEU A 126 -18.76 -3.25 -14.08
C LEU A 126 -19.95 -4.21 -14.18
N PHE A 127 -20.15 -5.07 -13.19
CA PHE A 127 -21.17 -6.13 -13.17
C PHE A 127 -22.00 -6.09 -11.87
#